data_ff784dff04f11762da7cae1223adbe07
#
_entry.id   ff784dff04f11762da7cae1223adbe07
#
_cell.length_a   1.000
_cell.length_b   1.000
_cell.length_c   1.000
_cell.angle_alpha   90.00
_cell.angle_beta   90.00
_cell.angle_gamma   90.00
#
_symmetry.space_group_name_H-M   'P 1'
#
loop_
_entity.id
_entity.type
_entity.pdbx_description
1 polymer ?
#
loop_
_entity_poly.entity_id
_entity_poly.type
_entity_poly.pdbx_seq_one_letter_code
_entity_poly.pdbx_strand_id
1 'polypeptide(L)'
;MTPQAVSVVRYLPMWAILVGLCLWKRESLRYPREDTFRLLALGAVSMGVYMVLFLEGMQRTSAAEGAIILATAPIFTALLAAAVKQERFRWSVLVGTLTAFVGVALVVLGANGSIHGQLIGNTLILASAVMWAGCAVLTRTLVGTMSPLRVLTLSMPGGLVVLVPYGFSAAIAVDW
;
A
#
# COMPACT_ATOMS: atom_id res chain seq x y z
N MET A 1 -10.65 -13.79 13.98
CA MET A 1 -10.07 -12.42 13.91
C MET A 1 -10.47 -11.78 12.61
N THR A 2 -11.00 -10.57 12.64
CA THR A 2 -11.32 -9.84 11.41
C THR A 2 -10.03 -9.30 10.76
N PRO A 3 -9.92 -9.25 9.43
CA PRO A 3 -8.74 -8.74 8.72
C PRO A 3 -8.37 -7.31 9.14
N GLN A 4 -9.37 -6.51 9.52
CA GLN A 4 -9.22 -5.13 10.00
C GLN A 4 -8.46 -5.09 11.35
N ALA A 5 -8.87 -5.91 12.31
CA ALA A 5 -8.23 -5.99 13.62
C ALA A 5 -6.76 -6.44 13.50
N VAL A 6 -6.50 -7.46 12.71
CA VAL A 6 -5.14 -7.96 12.43
C VAL A 6 -4.25 -6.86 11.85
N SER A 7 -4.79 -6.02 10.97
CA SER A 7 -4.03 -4.91 10.38
C SER A 7 -3.55 -3.91 11.42
N VAL A 8 -4.43 -3.45 12.33
CA VAL A 8 -4.05 -2.50 13.39
C VAL A 8 -3.01 -3.09 14.32
N VAL A 9 -3.23 -4.33 14.80
CA VAL A 9 -2.30 -5.03 15.72
C VAL A 9 -0.91 -5.19 15.11
N ARG A 10 -0.82 -5.42 13.79
CA ARG A 10 0.45 -5.58 13.06
C ARG A 10 1.21 -4.26 12.89
N TYR A 11 0.52 -3.15 12.65
CA TYR A 11 1.18 -1.87 12.37
C TYR A 11 1.80 -1.22 13.61
N LEU A 12 1.24 -1.41 14.80
CA LEU A 12 1.77 -0.85 16.05
C LEU A 12 3.19 -1.34 16.38
N PRO A 13 3.49 -2.64 16.44
CA PRO A 13 4.83 -3.12 16.70
C PRO A 13 5.80 -2.75 15.56
N MET A 14 5.33 -2.74 14.31
CA MET A 14 6.15 -2.33 13.18
C MET A 14 6.61 -0.87 13.32
N TRP A 15 5.72 0.03 13.73
CA TRP A 15 6.09 1.41 14.00
C TRP A 15 7.06 1.55 15.17
N ALA A 16 6.86 0.82 16.27
CA ALA A 16 7.76 0.80 17.41
C ALA A 16 9.18 0.35 17.02
N ILE A 17 9.29 -0.68 16.17
CA ILE A 17 10.57 -1.16 15.63
C ILE A 17 11.25 -0.07 14.77
N LEU A 18 10.50 0.61 13.90
CA LEU A 18 11.05 1.67 13.06
C LEU A 18 11.56 2.85 13.89
N VAL A 19 10.81 3.26 14.93
CA VAL A 19 11.26 4.29 15.88
C VAL A 19 12.54 3.84 16.60
N GLY A 20 12.58 2.60 17.08
CA GLY A 20 13.76 2.02 17.72
C GLY A 20 14.99 2.03 16.81
N LEU A 21 14.82 1.68 15.53
CA LEU A 21 15.89 1.72 14.52
C LEU A 21 16.35 3.16 14.23
N CYS A 22 15.45 4.13 14.17
CA CYS A 22 15.81 5.54 14.03
C CYS A 22 16.64 6.04 15.22
N LEU A 23 16.23 5.69 16.44
CA LEU A 23 16.96 6.06 17.66
C LEU A 23 18.34 5.39 17.70
N TRP A 24 18.43 4.11 17.34
CA TRP A 24 19.70 3.39 17.28
C TRP A 24 20.68 3.99 16.25
N LYS A 25 20.17 4.34 15.07
CA LYS A 25 20.96 5.01 14.03
C LYS A 25 21.22 6.51 14.31
N ARG A 26 20.75 7.03 15.44
CA ARG A 26 20.83 8.45 15.82
C ARG A 26 20.29 9.39 14.73
N GLU A 27 19.30 8.94 13.96
CA GLU A 27 18.67 9.76 12.97
C GLU A 27 17.71 10.76 13.63
N SER A 28 17.83 12.06 13.29
CA SER A 28 16.91 13.07 13.80
C SER A 28 15.52 12.89 13.19
N LEU A 29 14.50 12.75 14.02
CA LEU A 29 13.09 12.73 13.63
C LEU A 29 12.46 14.14 13.58
N ARG A 30 13.27 15.19 13.87
CA ARG A 30 12.79 16.57 13.82
C ARG A 30 12.91 17.11 12.41
N TYR A 31 11.79 17.49 11.84
CA TYR A 31 11.68 18.12 10.52
C TYR A 31 10.82 19.39 10.58
N PRO A 32 10.96 20.30 9.59
CA PRO A 32 10.03 21.40 9.41
C PRO A 32 8.58 20.89 9.40
N ARG A 33 7.67 21.68 9.97
CA ARG A 33 6.26 21.28 10.08
C ARG A 33 5.62 20.92 8.75
N GLU A 34 6.03 21.60 7.67
CA GLU A 34 5.51 21.33 6.32
C GLU A 34 5.87 19.93 5.83
N ASP A 35 7.12 19.51 6.00
CA ASP A 35 7.58 18.19 5.58
C ASP A 35 6.95 17.09 6.44
N THR A 36 6.82 17.33 7.75
CA THR A 36 6.14 16.41 8.66
C THR A 36 4.68 16.22 8.26
N PHE A 37 3.98 17.31 7.92
CA PHE A 37 2.59 17.24 7.46
C PHE A 37 2.47 16.47 6.13
N ARG A 38 3.36 16.72 5.16
CA ARG A 38 3.40 15.98 3.89
C ARG A 38 3.62 14.49 4.11
N LEU A 39 4.52 14.11 5.03
CA LEU A 39 4.78 12.72 5.36
C LEU A 39 3.60 12.05 6.06
N LEU A 40 2.95 12.74 7.00
CA LEU A 40 1.73 12.24 7.65
C LEU A 40 0.59 12.06 6.63
N ALA A 41 0.39 13.03 5.75
CA ALA A 41 -0.61 12.93 4.68
C ALA A 41 -0.30 11.77 3.72
N LEU A 42 0.97 11.61 3.34
CA LEU A 42 1.41 10.47 2.53
C LEU A 42 1.11 9.14 3.25
N GLY A 43 1.40 9.04 4.53
CA GLY A 43 1.11 7.85 5.33
C GLY A 43 -0.39 7.58 5.48
N ALA A 44 -1.19 8.62 5.69
CA ALA A 44 -2.65 8.50 5.76
C ALA A 44 -3.22 7.92 4.45
N VAL A 45 -2.71 8.35 3.31
CA VAL A 45 -3.14 7.85 2.00
C VAL A 45 -2.55 6.48 1.70
N SER A 46 -1.21 6.32 1.81
CA SER A 46 -0.49 5.11 1.38
C SER A 46 -0.67 3.90 2.29
N MET A 47 -0.89 4.12 3.58
CA MET A 47 -1.08 3.03 4.55
C MET A 47 -2.51 3.00 5.09
N GLY A 48 -3.15 4.17 5.25
CA GLY A 48 -4.52 4.26 5.75
C GLY A 48 -5.54 3.96 4.66
N VAL A 49 -5.77 4.91 3.77
CA VAL A 49 -6.84 4.80 2.75
C VAL A 49 -6.61 3.62 1.81
N TYR A 50 -5.36 3.41 1.37
CA TYR A 50 -5.01 2.22 0.58
C TYR A 50 -5.46 0.92 1.25
N MET A 51 -5.13 0.74 2.54
CA MET A 51 -5.45 -0.48 3.27
C MET A 51 -6.95 -0.67 3.45
N VAL A 52 -7.69 0.41 3.70
CA VAL A 52 -9.16 0.36 3.77
C VAL A 52 -9.75 -0.10 2.43
N LEU A 53 -9.36 0.53 1.32
CA LEU A 53 -9.83 0.14 -0.02
C LEU A 53 -9.48 -1.32 -0.35
N PHE A 54 -8.26 -1.72 -0.02
CA PHE A 54 -7.80 -3.09 -0.24
C PHE A 54 -8.61 -4.11 0.56
N LEU A 55 -8.78 -3.90 1.88
CA LEU A 55 -9.50 -4.81 2.75
C LEU A 55 -11.00 -4.88 2.37
N GLU A 56 -11.64 -3.75 2.08
CA GLU A 56 -13.03 -3.70 1.63
C GLU A 56 -13.22 -4.37 0.27
N GLY A 57 -12.24 -4.21 -0.63
CA GLY A 57 -12.22 -4.89 -1.91
C GLY A 57 -12.09 -6.40 -1.76
N MET A 58 -11.12 -6.86 -0.95
CA MET A 58 -10.87 -8.30 -0.72
C MET A 58 -12.03 -9.02 -0.04
N GLN A 59 -12.87 -8.33 0.73
CA GLN A 59 -14.07 -8.92 1.31
C GLN A 59 -15.19 -9.13 0.29
N ARG A 60 -15.13 -8.44 -0.87
CA ARG A 60 -16.16 -8.43 -1.91
C ARG A 60 -15.71 -9.08 -3.22
N THR A 61 -14.51 -9.65 -3.26
CA THR A 61 -14.00 -10.35 -4.45
C THR A 61 -13.30 -11.64 -4.05
N SER A 62 -13.00 -12.49 -5.03
CA SER A 62 -12.21 -13.70 -4.79
C SER A 62 -10.72 -13.34 -4.61
N ALA A 63 -10.01 -14.14 -3.80
CA ALA A 63 -8.57 -13.97 -3.63
C ALA A 63 -7.82 -14.04 -4.98
N ALA A 64 -8.32 -14.85 -5.90
CA ALA A 64 -7.82 -15.02 -7.25
C ALA A 64 -7.91 -13.73 -8.07
N GLU A 65 -9.09 -13.11 -8.13
CA GLU A 65 -9.30 -11.85 -8.85
C GLU A 65 -8.49 -10.71 -8.22
N GLY A 66 -8.47 -10.63 -6.88
CA GLY A 66 -7.67 -9.68 -6.17
C GLY A 66 -6.18 -9.77 -6.50
N ALA A 67 -5.63 -10.98 -6.58
CA ALA A 67 -4.23 -11.19 -6.94
C ALA A 67 -3.92 -10.73 -8.39
N ILE A 68 -4.80 -11.05 -9.36
CA ILE A 68 -4.65 -10.62 -10.75
C ILE A 68 -4.67 -9.08 -10.85
N ILE A 69 -5.62 -8.44 -10.17
CA ILE A 69 -5.75 -6.99 -10.21
C ILE A 69 -4.52 -6.34 -9.57
N LEU A 70 -4.05 -6.82 -8.42
CA LEU A 70 -2.85 -6.28 -7.78
C LEU A 70 -1.58 -6.48 -8.61
N ALA A 71 -1.50 -7.53 -9.40
CA ALA A 71 -0.39 -7.75 -10.33
C ALA A 71 -0.29 -6.66 -11.41
N THR A 72 -1.32 -5.81 -11.58
CA THR A 72 -1.26 -4.63 -12.46
C THR A 72 -0.57 -3.42 -11.81
N ALA A 73 -0.37 -3.39 -10.48
CA ALA A 73 0.21 -2.26 -9.76
C ALA A 73 1.56 -1.78 -10.32
N PRO A 74 2.52 -2.65 -10.72
CA PRO A 74 3.76 -2.21 -11.35
C PRO A 74 3.55 -1.49 -12.68
N ILE A 75 2.50 -1.83 -13.44
CA ILE A 75 2.15 -1.12 -14.70
C ILE A 75 1.79 0.32 -14.38
N PHE A 76 0.88 0.53 -13.41
CA PHE A 76 0.50 1.87 -12.97
C PHE A 76 1.67 2.66 -12.41
N THR A 77 2.55 2.00 -11.65
CA THR A 77 3.76 2.64 -11.12
C THR A 77 4.68 3.11 -12.24
N ALA A 78 4.92 2.28 -13.25
CA ALA A 78 5.76 2.65 -14.40
C ALA A 78 5.14 3.78 -15.23
N LEU A 79 3.83 3.73 -15.48
CA LEU A 79 3.11 4.77 -16.23
C LEU A 79 3.12 6.10 -15.47
N LEU A 80 2.83 6.11 -14.17
CA LEU A 80 2.83 7.32 -13.35
C LEU A 80 4.24 7.90 -13.21
N ALA A 81 5.27 7.06 -12.98
CA ALA A 81 6.66 7.51 -12.93
C ALA A 81 7.13 8.15 -14.24
N ALA A 82 6.71 7.60 -15.38
CA ALA A 82 6.97 8.19 -16.69
C ALA A 82 6.21 9.50 -16.91
N ALA A 83 4.93 9.56 -16.51
CA ALA A 83 4.10 10.76 -16.64
C ALA A 83 4.66 11.96 -15.86
N VAL A 84 5.20 11.71 -14.64
CA VAL A 84 5.86 12.76 -13.83
C VAL A 84 7.35 12.94 -14.17
N LYS A 85 7.83 12.32 -15.25
CA LYS A 85 9.21 12.42 -15.75
C LYS A 85 10.29 11.98 -14.74
N GLN A 86 9.94 11.17 -13.77
CA GLN A 86 10.91 10.60 -12.82
C GLN A 86 11.75 9.50 -13.46
N GLU A 87 11.17 8.75 -14.38
CA GLU A 87 11.86 7.71 -15.14
C GLU A 87 11.51 7.82 -16.63
N ARG A 88 12.45 7.43 -17.48
CA ARG A 88 12.16 7.25 -18.91
C ARG A 88 11.35 5.97 -19.07
N PHE A 89 10.27 6.04 -19.82
CA PHE A 89 9.49 4.85 -20.18
C PHE A 89 10.39 3.83 -20.87
N ARG A 90 10.50 2.63 -20.28
CA ARG A 90 11.32 1.54 -20.81
C ARG A 90 10.43 0.38 -21.23
N TRP A 91 10.45 0.04 -22.49
CA TRP A 91 9.71 -1.10 -23.02
C TRP A 91 10.01 -2.43 -22.29
N SER A 92 11.26 -2.62 -21.83
CA SER A 92 11.65 -3.80 -21.04
C SER A 92 10.87 -3.93 -19.73
N VAL A 93 10.56 -2.82 -19.06
CA VAL A 93 9.76 -2.82 -17.83
C VAL A 93 8.32 -3.21 -18.15
N LEU A 94 7.76 -2.66 -19.22
CA LEU A 94 6.39 -3.00 -19.65
C LEU A 94 6.28 -4.50 -20.01
N VAL A 95 7.20 -5.01 -20.82
CA VAL A 95 7.23 -6.43 -21.23
C VAL A 95 7.38 -7.33 -20.00
N GLY A 96 8.33 -7.02 -19.09
CA GLY A 96 8.52 -7.79 -17.85
C GLY A 96 7.27 -7.81 -16.97
N THR A 97 6.60 -6.66 -16.84
CA THR A 97 5.37 -6.56 -16.03
C THR A 97 4.20 -7.31 -16.67
N LEU A 98 4.04 -7.22 -17.99
CA LEU A 98 3.03 -8.00 -18.71
C LEU A 98 3.27 -9.50 -18.59
N THR A 99 4.53 -9.92 -18.68
CA THR A 99 4.90 -11.33 -18.49
C THR A 99 4.56 -11.81 -17.08
N ALA A 100 4.87 -11.00 -16.05
CA ALA A 100 4.51 -11.31 -14.66
C ALA A 100 2.99 -11.37 -14.47
N PHE A 101 2.26 -10.43 -15.07
CA PHE A 101 0.78 -10.42 -15.04
C PHE A 101 0.19 -11.69 -15.67
N VAL A 102 0.67 -12.08 -16.84
CA VAL A 102 0.25 -13.32 -17.51
C VAL A 102 0.58 -14.54 -16.64
N GLY A 103 1.77 -14.58 -16.04
CA GLY A 103 2.17 -15.64 -15.12
C GLY A 103 1.22 -15.79 -13.94
N VAL A 104 0.88 -14.69 -13.26
CA VAL A 104 -0.10 -14.69 -12.16
C VAL A 104 -1.49 -15.14 -12.64
N ALA A 105 -1.94 -14.63 -13.79
CA ALA A 105 -3.23 -15.00 -14.36
C ALA A 105 -3.29 -16.51 -14.67
N LEU A 106 -2.25 -17.09 -15.26
CA LEU A 106 -2.18 -18.54 -15.56
C LEU A 106 -2.21 -19.38 -14.28
N VAL A 107 -1.48 -19.01 -13.24
CA VAL A 107 -1.49 -19.71 -11.94
C VAL A 107 -2.89 -19.68 -11.32
N VAL A 108 -3.52 -18.52 -11.33
CA VAL A 108 -4.86 -18.34 -10.75
C VAL A 108 -5.91 -19.12 -11.51
N LEU A 109 -5.92 -19.06 -12.84
CA LEU A 109 -6.86 -19.79 -13.68
C LEU A 109 -6.61 -21.30 -13.63
N GLY A 110 -5.32 -21.71 -13.60
CA GLY A 110 -4.92 -23.12 -13.52
C GLY A 110 -5.26 -23.78 -12.18
N ALA A 111 -5.38 -23.02 -11.10
CA ALA A 111 -5.78 -23.50 -9.77
C ALA A 111 -7.30 -23.67 -9.59
N ASN A 112 -8.09 -23.75 -10.67
CA ASN A 112 -9.56 -23.76 -10.65
C ASN A 112 -10.16 -22.56 -9.87
N GLY A 113 -9.47 -21.43 -9.90
CA GLY A 113 -9.95 -20.19 -9.31
C GLY A 113 -11.22 -19.73 -10.02
N SER A 114 -12.36 -19.80 -9.35
CA SER A 114 -13.60 -19.28 -9.89
C SER A 114 -13.53 -17.75 -9.92
N ILE A 115 -13.68 -17.19 -11.11
CA ILE A 115 -13.80 -15.74 -11.30
C ILE A 115 -15.26 -15.36 -11.03
N HIS A 116 -15.60 -15.13 -9.77
CA HIS A 116 -16.95 -14.76 -9.32
C HIS A 116 -16.93 -13.54 -8.41
N GLY A 117 -16.00 -12.60 -8.65
CA GLY A 117 -15.92 -11.38 -7.87
C GLY A 117 -17.03 -10.40 -8.21
N GLN A 118 -17.47 -9.66 -7.22
CA GLN A 118 -18.37 -8.56 -7.45
C GLN A 118 -17.62 -7.37 -8.06
N LEU A 119 -18.23 -6.70 -9.03
CA LEU A 119 -17.65 -5.54 -9.72
C LEU A 119 -17.15 -4.46 -8.70
N ILE A 120 -17.88 -4.26 -7.61
CA ILE A 120 -17.51 -3.32 -6.56
C ILE A 120 -16.19 -3.73 -5.88
N GLY A 121 -16.01 -5.01 -5.54
CA GLY A 121 -14.77 -5.53 -4.96
C GLY A 121 -13.57 -5.31 -5.88
N ASN A 122 -13.73 -5.66 -7.14
CA ASN A 122 -12.68 -5.53 -8.15
C ASN A 122 -12.31 -4.07 -8.41
N THR A 123 -13.28 -3.15 -8.45
CA THR A 123 -13.00 -1.71 -8.60
C THR A 123 -12.29 -1.13 -7.38
N LEU A 124 -12.63 -1.56 -6.15
CA LEU A 124 -11.92 -1.14 -4.94
C LEU A 124 -10.45 -1.59 -4.92
N ILE A 125 -10.19 -2.84 -5.33
CA ILE A 125 -8.80 -3.35 -5.42
C ILE A 125 -8.03 -2.62 -6.52
N LEU A 126 -8.64 -2.36 -7.67
CA LEU A 126 -8.01 -1.59 -8.73
C LEU A 126 -7.68 -0.16 -8.25
N ALA A 127 -8.61 0.50 -7.58
CA ALA A 127 -8.37 1.82 -6.99
C ALA A 127 -7.23 1.78 -5.97
N SER A 128 -7.15 0.73 -5.14
CA SER A 128 -6.03 0.55 -4.21
C SER A 128 -4.69 0.35 -4.93
N ALA A 129 -4.66 -0.40 -6.04
CA ALA A 129 -3.45 -0.61 -6.83
C ALA A 129 -2.94 0.69 -7.48
N VAL A 130 -3.84 1.50 -8.02
CA VAL A 130 -3.51 2.83 -8.59
C VAL A 130 -3.02 3.78 -7.50
N MET A 131 -3.70 3.79 -6.34
CA MET A 131 -3.29 4.60 -5.20
C MET A 131 -1.91 4.20 -4.68
N TRP A 132 -1.63 2.91 -4.55
CA TRP A 132 -0.31 2.40 -4.18
C TRP A 132 0.76 2.87 -5.15
N ALA A 133 0.49 2.76 -6.45
CA ALA A 133 1.41 3.23 -7.49
C ALA A 133 1.69 4.74 -7.38
N GLY A 134 0.66 5.56 -7.17
CA GLY A 134 0.80 7.00 -6.96
C GLY A 134 1.63 7.33 -5.71
N CYS A 135 1.37 6.66 -4.59
CA CYS A 135 2.14 6.83 -3.36
C CYS A 135 3.59 6.38 -3.53
N ALA A 136 3.86 5.30 -4.26
CA ALA A 136 5.22 4.84 -4.54
C ALA A 136 6.02 5.89 -5.33
N VAL A 137 5.40 6.52 -6.32
CA VAL A 137 6.01 7.60 -7.12
C VAL A 137 6.24 8.85 -6.26
N LEU A 138 5.27 9.25 -5.42
CA LEU A 138 5.43 10.38 -4.51
C LEU A 138 6.51 10.13 -3.45
N THR A 139 6.58 8.92 -2.92
CA THR A 139 7.60 8.53 -1.93
C THR A 139 9.01 8.69 -2.50
N ARG A 140 9.23 8.35 -3.78
CA ARG A 140 10.53 8.51 -4.44
C ARG A 140 11.03 9.95 -4.44
N THR A 141 10.14 10.94 -4.62
CA THR A 141 10.51 12.35 -4.55
C THR A 141 10.96 12.77 -3.17
N LEU A 142 10.32 12.25 -2.12
CA LEU A 142 10.65 12.56 -0.73
C LEU A 142 11.92 11.84 -0.27
N VAL A 143 12.11 10.57 -0.67
CA VAL A 143 13.33 9.80 -0.38
C VAL A 143 14.58 10.41 -1.04
N GLY A 144 14.42 11.13 -2.16
CA GLY A 144 15.53 11.87 -2.77
C GLY A 144 16.16 12.94 -1.86
N THR A 145 15.42 13.39 -0.84
CA THR A 145 15.85 14.43 0.13
C THR A 145 16.02 13.91 1.55
N MET A 146 15.48 12.72 1.86
CA MET A 146 15.44 12.15 3.20
C MET A 146 15.80 10.66 3.19
N SER A 147 16.28 10.11 4.32
CA SER A 147 16.52 8.67 4.40
C SER A 147 15.19 7.88 4.35
N PRO A 148 15.17 6.72 3.67
CA PRO A 148 13.96 5.88 3.57
C PRO A 148 13.39 5.50 4.93
N LEU A 149 14.27 5.25 5.91
CA LEU A 149 13.88 4.91 7.28
C LEU A 149 13.06 6.03 7.93
N ARG A 150 13.48 7.29 7.76
CA ARG A 150 12.76 8.46 8.28
C ARG A 150 11.41 8.65 7.61
N VAL A 151 11.38 8.55 6.28
CA VAL A 151 10.12 8.68 5.52
C VAL A 151 9.10 7.66 6.02
N LEU A 152 9.49 6.39 6.19
CA LEU A 152 8.61 5.34 6.72
C LEU A 152 8.19 5.62 8.17
N THR A 153 9.13 5.97 9.04
CA THR A 153 8.84 6.20 10.47
C THR A 153 7.90 7.38 10.68
N LEU A 154 8.06 8.46 9.92
CA LEU A 154 7.24 9.66 10.05
C LEU A 154 5.91 9.57 9.31
N SER A 155 5.80 8.75 8.27
CA SER A 155 4.53 8.54 7.56
C SER A 155 3.60 7.57 8.30
N MET A 156 4.12 6.58 9.01
CA MET A 156 3.30 5.57 9.69
C MET A 156 2.22 6.12 10.64
N PRO A 157 2.48 7.12 11.49
CA PRO A 157 1.42 7.69 12.34
C PRO A 157 0.22 8.22 11.54
N GLY A 158 0.46 8.80 10.36
CA GLY A 158 -0.61 9.21 9.45
C GLY A 158 -1.51 8.04 9.03
N GLY A 159 -0.91 6.89 8.69
CA GLY A 159 -1.64 5.66 8.40
C GLY A 159 -2.42 5.12 9.59
N LEU A 160 -1.84 5.16 10.78
CA LEU A 160 -2.49 4.71 12.01
C LEU A 160 -3.72 5.57 12.37
N VAL A 161 -3.68 6.88 12.13
CA VAL A 161 -4.82 7.78 12.35
C VAL A 161 -6.05 7.35 11.54
N VAL A 162 -5.85 6.79 10.34
CA VAL A 162 -6.95 6.26 9.51
C VAL A 162 -7.33 4.84 9.89
N LEU A 163 -6.33 3.98 10.15
CA LEU A 163 -6.57 2.55 10.39
C LEU A 163 -7.11 2.26 11.78
N VAL A 164 -6.72 3.03 12.80
CA VAL A 164 -7.19 2.79 14.18
C VAL A 164 -8.71 2.94 14.29
N PRO A 165 -9.35 4.02 13.82
CA PRO A 165 -10.81 4.11 13.85
C PRO A 165 -11.49 3.01 13.04
N TYR A 166 -10.92 2.68 11.87
CA TYR A 166 -11.46 1.64 10.99
C TYR A 166 -11.38 0.23 11.59
N GLY A 167 -10.24 -0.11 12.23
CA GLY A 167 -10.01 -1.44 12.79
C GLY A 167 -10.50 -1.59 14.24
N PHE A 168 -10.65 -0.48 14.98
CA PHE A 168 -10.98 -0.52 16.41
C PHE A 168 -12.40 -1.07 16.65
N SER A 169 -13.38 -0.63 15.87
CA SER A 169 -14.74 -1.16 15.95
C SER A 169 -14.80 -2.66 15.64
N ALA A 170 -13.99 -3.11 14.69
CA ALA A 170 -13.87 -4.52 14.34
C ALA A 170 -13.07 -5.34 15.38
N ALA A 171 -12.09 -4.71 16.04
CA ALA A 171 -11.31 -5.36 17.10
C ALA A 171 -12.13 -5.59 18.37
N ILE A 172 -13.01 -4.66 18.73
CA ILE A 172 -13.90 -4.81 19.92
C ILE A 172 -15.00 -5.86 19.67
N ALA A 173 -15.44 -6.01 18.42
CA ALA A 173 -16.48 -6.96 18.04
C ALA A 173 -15.99 -8.43 17.96
N VAL A 174 -14.70 -8.68 18.19
CA VAL A 174 -14.12 -10.02 18.20
C VAL A 174 -14.16 -10.54 19.63
N ASP A 175 -14.95 -11.58 19.90
CA ASP A 175 -14.83 -12.40 21.10
C ASP A 175 -13.49 -13.12 21.09
N TRP A 176 -12.62 -12.78 22.04
CA TRP A 176 -11.26 -13.32 22.21
C TRP A 176 -11.26 -14.66 22.93
#